data_2b78ddab0f27f955702ad1c5eb0fa9ed
#
_entry.id   2b78ddab0f27f955702ad1c5eb0fa9ed
#
_cell.length_a   1.000
_cell.length_b   1.000
_cell.length_c   1.000
_cell.angle_alpha   90.00
_cell.angle_beta   90.00
_cell.angle_gamma   90.00
#
_symmetry.space_group_name_H-M   'P 1'
#
loop_
_entity.id
_entity.type
_entity.pdbx_description
1 polymer ?
#
loop_
_entity_poly.entity_id
_entity_poly.type
_entity_poly.pdbx_seq_one_letter_code
_entity_poly.pdbx_strand_id
1 'polypeptide(L)'
;MRYLGTRAAAAVLAAFPAAQAAAQADGDALLGQDWETIVEMARGGEVNWFLWGGADNINRYVSEFVGGILRDDYDITLNRVGLSDTVEAVNIVLGEKEAGIADAGSVDLIWINGENFRTMRQADLVWCGYTGMLPNNTLVNWDNPSIANDFGVPVEGCEVPWSRAQFAFAHDSARTETPPRSIPELLEWAKANPGLFTYPAPPDFTGSVFVRHVFYHAAGGVENLLGPFDQARFDEVAPKAWQILNDLEPHLWREGRTYPASLNALQELFANTEVDLYFSYDPASFGTAVDDGVFPETVRSYGLEDGTIANTNYTLIPFNSPNKAAAMVLQNVLLSGAAQYQKARPEVWGATAAIEIDRLDDELQAAFAALPSHPSVVPMAELGRNALPELQADWITAIERGWIENVGR
;
A
#
# COMPACT_ATOMS: atom_id res chain seq x y z
N MET A 1 29.71 -81.76 -14.80
CA MET A 1 28.57 -81.42 -13.92
C MET A 1 28.62 -79.88 -13.71
N ARG A 2 27.72 -79.18 -14.40
CA ARG A 2 27.60 -77.72 -14.30
C ARG A 2 26.46 -77.40 -13.35
N TYR A 3 26.72 -76.66 -12.31
CA TYR A 3 25.70 -76.06 -11.43
C TYR A 3 25.43 -74.61 -11.89
N LEU A 4 24.24 -74.40 -12.44
CA LEU A 4 23.68 -73.08 -12.66
C LEU A 4 23.09 -72.55 -11.32
N GLY A 5 23.67 -71.49 -10.80
CA GLY A 5 23.11 -70.74 -9.67
C GLY A 5 22.25 -69.59 -10.18
N THR A 6 20.96 -69.72 -10.03
CA THR A 6 19.96 -68.61 -10.22
C THR A 6 20.10 -67.59 -9.15
N ARG A 7 20.54 -66.35 -9.50
CA ARG A 7 20.45 -65.20 -8.64
C ARG A 7 19.05 -64.56 -8.78
N ALA A 8 18.26 -64.65 -7.72
CA ALA A 8 17.04 -63.86 -7.60
C ALA A 8 17.40 -62.40 -7.32
N ALA A 9 17.04 -61.53 -8.23
CA ALA A 9 17.11 -60.07 -8.03
C ALA A 9 15.91 -59.68 -7.18
N ALA A 10 16.15 -59.29 -5.92
CA ALA A 10 15.16 -58.64 -5.10
C ALA A 10 14.99 -57.17 -5.57
N ALA A 11 13.87 -56.84 -6.19
CA ALA A 11 13.46 -55.51 -6.48
C ALA A 11 13.06 -54.84 -5.17
N VAL A 12 13.91 -53.93 -4.66
CA VAL A 12 13.53 -53.02 -3.58
C VAL A 12 12.62 -51.98 -4.19
N LEU A 13 11.33 -52.09 -4.00
CA LEU A 13 10.37 -51.04 -4.22
C LEU A 13 10.64 -49.99 -3.14
N ALA A 14 11.36 -48.92 -3.50
CA ALA A 14 11.40 -47.67 -2.74
C ALA A 14 9.99 -47.10 -2.77
N ALA A 15 9.26 -47.26 -1.68
CA ALA A 15 8.05 -46.49 -1.43
C ALA A 15 8.49 -45.06 -1.22
N PHE A 16 8.35 -44.21 -2.25
CA PHE A 16 8.33 -42.76 -2.07
C PHE A 16 7.14 -42.47 -1.10
N PRO A 17 7.34 -41.74 0.01
CA PRO A 17 6.20 -41.19 0.68
C PRO A 17 5.47 -40.35 -0.35
N ALA A 18 4.20 -40.70 -0.59
CA ALA A 18 3.30 -39.82 -1.32
C ALA A 18 3.33 -38.48 -0.53
N ALA A 19 3.97 -37.47 -1.10
CA ALA A 19 3.73 -36.11 -0.68
C ALA A 19 2.22 -35.99 -0.77
N GLN A 20 1.56 -35.82 0.39
CA GLN A 20 0.19 -35.39 0.42
C GLN A 20 0.19 -34.08 -0.35
N ALA A 21 -0.25 -34.12 -1.60
CA ALA A 21 -0.67 -32.93 -2.31
C ALA A 21 -1.73 -32.34 -1.38
N ALA A 22 -1.42 -31.23 -0.73
CA ALA A 22 -2.39 -30.45 -0.01
C ALA A 22 -3.54 -30.26 -1.00
N ALA A 23 -4.72 -30.78 -0.66
CA ALA A 23 -5.87 -30.68 -1.54
C ALA A 23 -6.10 -29.18 -1.77
N GLN A 24 -5.93 -28.73 -3.02
CA GLN A 24 -6.23 -27.36 -3.39
C GLN A 24 -7.69 -27.12 -3.02
N ALA A 25 -7.89 -26.31 -1.98
CA ALA A 25 -9.25 -26.00 -1.55
C ALA A 25 -9.87 -25.11 -2.63
N ASP A 26 -10.92 -25.60 -3.27
CA ASP A 26 -11.79 -24.77 -4.08
C ASP A 26 -12.26 -23.57 -3.23
N GLY A 27 -12.12 -22.35 -3.74
CA GLY A 27 -12.49 -21.14 -3.02
C GLY A 27 -13.95 -21.16 -2.55
N ASP A 28 -14.87 -21.71 -3.34
CA ASP A 28 -16.28 -21.86 -2.98
C ASP A 28 -16.45 -22.86 -1.81
N ALA A 29 -15.66 -23.91 -1.75
CA ALA A 29 -15.67 -24.86 -0.64
C ALA A 29 -15.17 -24.22 0.67
N LEU A 30 -14.22 -23.29 0.62
CA LEU A 30 -13.75 -22.53 1.77
C LEU A 30 -14.82 -21.62 2.37
N LEU A 31 -15.64 -20.98 1.55
CA LEU A 31 -16.70 -20.08 2.01
C LEU A 31 -17.77 -20.77 2.87
N GLY A 32 -17.84 -22.09 2.86
CA GLY A 32 -18.75 -22.89 3.67
C GLY A 32 -18.16 -23.46 4.95
N GLN A 33 -16.87 -23.21 5.24
CA GLN A 33 -16.17 -23.79 6.40
C GLN A 33 -16.22 -22.87 7.61
N ASP A 34 -16.04 -23.44 8.82
CA ASP A 34 -15.72 -22.67 10.01
C ASP A 34 -14.24 -22.27 10.05
N TRP A 35 -13.90 -21.31 10.91
CA TRP A 35 -12.56 -20.76 10.97
C TRP A 35 -11.51 -21.79 11.39
N GLU A 36 -11.83 -22.66 12.34
CA GLU A 36 -10.93 -23.70 12.82
C GLU A 36 -10.58 -24.68 11.70
N THR A 37 -11.55 -25.05 10.88
CA THR A 37 -11.35 -25.89 9.68
C THR A 37 -10.45 -25.18 8.66
N ILE A 38 -10.63 -23.86 8.42
CA ILE A 38 -9.78 -23.07 7.51
C ILE A 38 -8.34 -23.06 7.99
N VAL A 39 -8.12 -22.84 9.31
CA VAL A 39 -6.78 -22.88 9.90
C VAL A 39 -6.12 -24.24 9.73
N GLU A 40 -6.85 -25.33 9.93
CA GLU A 40 -6.30 -26.68 9.75
C GLU A 40 -5.96 -26.98 8.29
N MET A 41 -6.77 -26.50 7.33
CA MET A 41 -6.50 -26.62 5.90
C MET A 41 -5.27 -25.81 5.47
N ALA A 42 -4.96 -24.71 6.18
CA ALA A 42 -3.82 -23.84 5.91
C ALA A 42 -2.48 -24.41 6.39
N ARG A 43 -2.49 -25.33 7.39
CA ARG A 43 -1.27 -25.88 8.00
C ARG A 43 -0.40 -26.63 7.00
N GLY A 44 0.91 -26.42 7.12
CA GLY A 44 1.90 -27.00 6.20
C GLY A 44 1.91 -26.34 4.82
N GLY A 45 1.10 -25.29 4.62
CA GLY A 45 1.03 -24.53 3.39
C GLY A 45 2.03 -23.39 3.29
N GLU A 46 1.91 -22.63 2.21
CA GLU A 46 2.72 -21.43 1.99
C GLU A 46 1.86 -20.28 1.49
N VAL A 47 2.37 -19.04 1.59
CA VAL A 47 1.78 -17.85 0.99
C VAL A 47 2.86 -17.05 0.28
N ASN A 48 2.70 -16.88 -1.03
CA ASN A 48 3.50 -15.98 -1.85
C ASN A 48 2.84 -14.58 -1.80
N TRP A 49 3.33 -13.70 -0.91
CA TRP A 49 2.81 -12.35 -0.77
C TRP A 49 3.62 -11.36 -1.60
N PHE A 50 2.99 -10.81 -2.62
CA PHE A 50 3.53 -9.79 -3.50
C PHE A 50 3.21 -8.40 -2.94
N LEU A 51 4.26 -7.62 -2.66
CA LEU A 51 4.13 -6.32 -2.02
C LEU A 51 5.25 -5.37 -2.43
N TRP A 52 5.00 -4.07 -2.32
CA TRP A 52 6.03 -3.06 -2.55
C TRP A 52 7.24 -3.29 -1.63
N GLY A 53 8.42 -3.34 -2.23
CA GLY A 53 9.66 -3.74 -1.55
C GLY A 53 10.61 -2.58 -1.20
N GLY A 54 10.19 -1.32 -1.39
CA GLY A 54 11.06 -0.15 -1.31
C GLY A 54 11.44 0.32 0.10
N ALA A 55 11.02 -0.36 1.19
CA ALA A 55 11.33 0.00 2.56
C ALA A 55 11.78 -1.21 3.39
N ASP A 56 13.02 -1.20 3.87
CA ASP A 56 13.63 -2.32 4.59
C ASP A 56 12.95 -2.61 5.93
N ASN A 57 12.47 -1.60 6.64
CA ASN A 57 11.76 -1.75 7.89
C ASN A 57 10.41 -2.49 7.68
N ILE A 58 9.65 -2.15 6.64
CA ILE A 58 8.41 -2.85 6.26
C ILE A 58 8.73 -4.28 5.86
N ASN A 59 9.77 -4.46 5.02
CA ASN A 59 10.22 -5.77 4.58
C ASN A 59 10.58 -6.68 5.76
N ARG A 60 11.25 -6.13 6.77
CA ARG A 60 11.62 -6.83 8.00
C ARG A 60 10.40 -7.18 8.85
N TYR A 61 9.47 -6.22 9.06
CA TYR A 61 8.22 -6.49 9.77
C TYR A 61 7.45 -7.65 9.14
N VAL A 62 7.30 -7.67 7.83
CA VAL A 62 6.61 -8.74 7.10
C VAL A 62 7.34 -10.07 7.25
N SER A 63 8.65 -10.10 6.95
CA SER A 63 9.40 -11.36 6.88
C SER A 63 9.69 -11.96 8.25
N GLU A 64 10.04 -11.14 9.25
CA GLU A 64 10.48 -11.63 10.55
C GLU A 64 9.33 -11.74 11.55
N PHE A 65 8.52 -10.68 11.71
CA PHE A 65 7.45 -10.68 12.70
C PHE A 65 6.22 -11.43 12.19
N VAL A 66 5.65 -11.02 11.06
CA VAL A 66 4.45 -11.70 10.51
C VAL A 66 4.77 -13.12 10.09
N GLY A 67 5.87 -13.32 9.37
CA GLY A 67 6.34 -14.65 8.97
C GLY A 67 6.70 -15.55 10.16
N GLY A 68 7.18 -14.96 11.27
CA GLY A 68 7.39 -15.66 12.53
C GLY A 68 6.10 -16.23 13.11
N ILE A 69 5.06 -15.39 13.23
CA ILE A 69 3.73 -15.82 13.74
C ILE A 69 3.16 -16.93 12.84
N LEU A 70 3.19 -16.76 11.52
CA LEU A 70 2.66 -17.74 10.59
C LEU A 70 3.36 -19.11 10.74
N ARG A 71 4.67 -19.11 10.85
CA ARG A 71 5.46 -20.33 11.01
C ARG A 71 5.22 -20.98 12.39
N ASP A 72 5.30 -20.19 13.46
CA ASP A 72 5.36 -20.73 14.83
C ASP A 72 3.96 -21.14 15.35
N ASP A 73 2.89 -20.43 14.97
CA ASP A 73 1.54 -20.67 15.45
C ASP A 73 0.69 -21.48 14.46
N TYR A 74 0.97 -21.35 13.15
CA TYR A 74 0.10 -21.91 12.10
C TYR A 74 0.79 -22.93 11.18
N ASP A 75 2.13 -23.12 11.30
CA ASP A 75 2.91 -23.97 10.39
C ASP A 75 2.76 -23.55 8.91
N ILE A 76 2.75 -22.22 8.66
CA ILE A 76 2.63 -21.64 7.32
C ILE A 76 3.94 -20.94 6.96
N THR A 77 4.45 -21.19 5.75
CA THR A 77 5.62 -20.49 5.22
C THR A 77 5.20 -19.21 4.50
N LEU A 78 5.72 -18.07 4.92
CA LEU A 78 5.54 -16.80 4.22
C LEU A 78 6.70 -16.52 3.26
N ASN A 79 6.41 -16.44 1.98
CA ASN A 79 7.33 -16.03 0.92
C ASN A 79 7.03 -14.59 0.52
N ARG A 80 7.85 -13.65 0.97
CA ARG A 80 7.73 -12.23 0.60
C ARG A 80 8.35 -12.00 -0.79
N VAL A 81 7.56 -11.52 -1.74
CA VAL A 81 8.00 -11.14 -3.09
C VAL A 81 7.94 -9.61 -3.22
N GLY A 82 9.11 -8.96 -3.25
CA GLY A 82 9.20 -7.50 -3.36
C GLY A 82 8.99 -7.03 -4.79
N LEU A 83 8.10 -6.05 -4.95
CA LEU A 83 7.78 -5.38 -6.22
C LEU A 83 8.31 -3.95 -6.22
N SER A 84 8.56 -3.41 -7.41
CA SER A 84 8.77 -1.97 -7.61
C SER A 84 7.43 -1.24 -7.68
N ASP A 85 6.42 -1.89 -8.26
CA ASP A 85 5.05 -1.39 -8.38
C ASP A 85 4.04 -2.55 -8.35
N THR A 86 2.87 -2.33 -7.74
CA THR A 86 1.80 -3.34 -7.61
C THR A 86 1.26 -3.83 -8.96
N VAL A 87 1.32 -3.01 -10.01
CA VAL A 87 0.91 -3.39 -11.37
C VAL A 87 1.64 -4.64 -11.89
N GLU A 88 2.85 -4.91 -11.40
CA GLU A 88 3.60 -6.12 -11.76
C GLU A 88 2.83 -7.40 -11.35
N ALA A 89 2.29 -7.43 -10.11
CA ALA A 89 1.47 -8.55 -9.65
C ALA A 89 0.15 -8.65 -10.42
N VAL A 90 -0.50 -7.53 -10.71
CA VAL A 90 -1.73 -7.49 -11.54
C VAL A 90 -1.48 -8.12 -12.90
N ASN A 91 -0.38 -7.78 -13.56
CA ASN A 91 -0.02 -8.32 -14.87
C ASN A 91 0.28 -9.82 -14.82
N ILE A 92 0.90 -10.31 -13.73
CA ILE A 92 1.12 -11.75 -13.53
C ILE A 92 -0.22 -12.48 -13.48
N VAL A 93 -1.16 -12.06 -12.61
CA VAL A 93 -2.46 -12.70 -12.44
C VAL A 93 -3.29 -12.62 -13.73
N LEU A 94 -3.23 -11.50 -14.45
CA LEU A 94 -3.90 -11.34 -15.74
C LEU A 94 -3.34 -12.32 -16.79
N GLY A 95 -2.01 -12.43 -16.89
CA GLY A 95 -1.36 -13.36 -17.79
C GLY A 95 -1.67 -14.83 -17.45
N GLU A 96 -1.76 -15.17 -16.18
CA GLU A 96 -2.18 -16.50 -15.72
C GLU A 96 -3.62 -16.81 -16.12
N LYS A 97 -4.54 -15.85 -15.98
CA LYS A 97 -5.93 -15.99 -16.45
C LYS A 97 -5.99 -16.21 -17.97
N GLU A 98 -5.24 -15.42 -18.73
CA GLU A 98 -5.16 -15.57 -20.19
C GLU A 98 -4.56 -16.94 -20.62
N ALA A 99 -3.64 -17.48 -19.82
CA ALA A 99 -3.09 -18.81 -20.00
C ALA A 99 -4.04 -19.94 -19.53
N GLY A 100 -5.21 -19.62 -18.97
CA GLY A 100 -6.19 -20.58 -18.47
C GLY A 100 -5.82 -21.21 -17.13
N ILE A 101 -4.94 -20.58 -16.33
CA ILE A 101 -4.55 -21.04 -15.00
C ILE A 101 -5.61 -20.59 -13.98
N ALA A 102 -6.49 -21.51 -13.57
CA ALA A 102 -7.66 -21.21 -12.74
C ALA A 102 -7.45 -21.48 -11.23
N ASP A 103 -6.49 -22.38 -10.86
CA ASP A 103 -6.31 -22.91 -9.51
C ASP A 103 -4.85 -23.17 -9.12
N ALA A 104 -3.91 -22.70 -9.92
CA ALA A 104 -2.47 -22.89 -9.73
C ALA A 104 -1.69 -21.60 -10.00
N GLY A 105 -2.26 -20.47 -9.61
CA GLY A 105 -1.62 -19.17 -9.71
C GLY A 105 -0.37 -19.07 -8.84
N SER A 106 0.56 -18.22 -9.21
CA SER A 106 1.81 -18.01 -8.49
C SER A 106 1.71 -16.94 -7.40
N VAL A 107 0.62 -16.17 -7.39
CA VAL A 107 0.36 -15.06 -6.47
C VAL A 107 -0.74 -15.45 -5.49
N ASP A 108 -0.44 -15.46 -4.19
CA ASP A 108 -1.44 -15.82 -3.17
C ASP A 108 -2.02 -14.61 -2.47
N LEU A 109 -1.23 -13.56 -2.28
CA LEU A 109 -1.67 -12.31 -1.67
C LEU A 109 -0.97 -11.13 -2.35
N ILE A 110 -1.68 -10.02 -2.52
CA ILE A 110 -1.15 -8.77 -3.06
C ILE A 110 -1.41 -7.65 -2.07
N TRP A 111 -0.41 -6.81 -1.78
CA TRP A 111 -0.64 -5.47 -1.23
C TRP A 111 -1.10 -4.57 -2.38
N ILE A 112 -2.30 -4.02 -2.27
CA ILE A 112 -2.99 -3.38 -3.38
C ILE A 112 -3.82 -2.19 -2.90
N ASN A 113 -4.08 -1.26 -3.81
CA ASN A 113 -5.11 -0.23 -3.69
C ASN A 113 -5.38 0.44 -5.06
N GLY A 114 -6.40 1.29 -5.10
CA GLY A 114 -6.67 2.22 -6.19
C GLY A 114 -7.00 1.57 -7.52
N GLU A 115 -6.36 2.07 -8.57
CA GLU A 115 -6.60 1.60 -9.95
C GLU A 115 -6.22 0.14 -10.16
N ASN A 116 -5.27 -0.38 -9.39
CA ASN A 116 -4.88 -1.79 -9.43
C ASN A 116 -6.03 -2.68 -8.95
N PHE A 117 -6.67 -2.35 -7.82
CA PHE A 117 -7.86 -3.07 -7.34
C PHE A 117 -9.00 -3.00 -8.37
N ARG A 118 -9.30 -1.79 -8.87
CA ARG A 118 -10.33 -1.61 -9.89
C ARG A 118 -10.04 -2.46 -11.13
N THR A 119 -8.80 -2.47 -11.63
CA THR A 119 -8.39 -3.28 -12.78
C THR A 119 -8.63 -4.77 -12.51
N MET A 120 -8.22 -5.27 -11.35
CA MET A 120 -8.44 -6.66 -10.98
C MET A 120 -9.94 -7.00 -10.86
N ARG A 121 -10.75 -6.08 -10.30
CA ARG A 121 -12.21 -6.26 -10.20
C ARG A 121 -12.86 -6.33 -11.58
N GLN A 122 -12.52 -5.41 -12.49
CA GLN A 122 -13.09 -5.36 -13.85
C GLN A 122 -12.67 -6.56 -14.70
N ALA A 123 -11.50 -7.12 -14.45
CA ALA A 123 -11.00 -8.29 -15.15
C ALA A 123 -11.37 -9.63 -14.47
N ASP A 124 -12.20 -9.63 -13.43
CA ASP A 124 -12.56 -10.82 -12.63
C ASP A 124 -11.32 -11.60 -12.15
N LEU A 125 -10.35 -10.88 -11.59
CA LEU A 125 -9.09 -11.46 -11.08
C LEU A 125 -9.09 -11.62 -9.55
N VAL A 126 -10.17 -11.27 -8.87
CA VAL A 126 -10.27 -11.26 -7.41
C VAL A 126 -11.13 -12.39 -6.88
N TRP A 127 -10.79 -12.90 -5.70
CA TRP A 127 -11.65 -13.77 -4.91
C TRP A 127 -12.31 -12.94 -3.80
N CYS A 128 -13.63 -13.06 -3.66
CA CYS A 128 -14.42 -12.18 -2.79
C CYS A 128 -15.34 -12.99 -1.86
N GLY A 129 -15.96 -12.32 -0.87
CA GLY A 129 -16.98 -12.87 -0.01
C GLY A 129 -16.45 -13.59 1.24
N TYR A 130 -15.15 -13.64 1.44
CA TYR A 130 -14.50 -14.36 2.55
C TYR A 130 -14.17 -13.47 3.76
N THR A 131 -14.07 -12.15 3.59
CA THR A 131 -13.51 -11.26 4.63
C THR A 131 -14.29 -11.29 5.94
N GLY A 132 -15.63 -11.49 5.87
CA GLY A 132 -16.48 -11.65 7.05
C GLY A 132 -16.22 -12.92 7.86
N MET A 133 -15.47 -13.88 7.31
CA MET A 133 -15.09 -15.13 7.98
C MET A 133 -13.85 -14.97 8.87
N LEU A 134 -13.08 -13.91 8.67
CA LEU A 134 -11.88 -13.62 9.47
C LEU A 134 -12.29 -13.15 10.86
N PRO A 135 -11.90 -13.82 11.97
CA PRO A 135 -12.28 -13.40 13.32
C PRO A 135 -11.95 -11.93 13.65
N ASN A 136 -10.77 -11.47 13.23
CA ASN A 136 -10.31 -10.10 13.47
C ASN A 136 -10.97 -9.06 12.56
N ASN A 137 -11.80 -9.46 11.59
CA ASN A 137 -12.58 -8.54 10.77
C ASN A 137 -13.57 -7.69 11.60
N THR A 138 -13.95 -8.17 12.78
CA THR A 138 -14.78 -7.41 13.75
C THR A 138 -14.08 -6.16 14.30
N LEU A 139 -12.77 -6.07 14.20
CA LEU A 139 -11.97 -4.91 14.59
C LEU A 139 -12.01 -3.80 13.54
N VAL A 140 -12.41 -4.10 12.31
CA VAL A 140 -12.46 -3.14 11.19
C VAL A 140 -13.75 -2.33 11.24
N ASN A 141 -13.65 -1.02 11.03
CA ASN A 141 -14.82 -0.13 10.93
C ASN A 141 -15.30 -0.01 9.48
N TRP A 142 -16.11 -0.94 9.03
CA TRP A 142 -16.66 -0.93 7.67
C TRP A 142 -17.70 0.17 7.42
N ASP A 143 -18.16 0.88 8.47
CA ASP A 143 -19.02 2.06 8.31
C ASP A 143 -18.22 3.31 7.89
N ASN A 144 -16.88 3.24 8.00
CA ASN A 144 -16.01 4.31 7.52
C ASN A 144 -15.85 4.23 5.99
N PRO A 145 -16.31 5.25 5.22
CA PRO A 145 -16.24 5.23 3.76
C PRO A 145 -14.81 5.08 3.20
N SER A 146 -13.77 5.55 3.92
CA SER A 146 -12.37 5.42 3.51
C SER A 146 -11.80 4.01 3.71
N ILE A 147 -12.56 3.12 4.36
CA ILE A 147 -12.22 1.71 4.54
C ILE A 147 -13.17 0.82 3.71
N ALA A 148 -14.43 1.22 3.58
CA ALA A 148 -15.42 0.47 2.80
C ALA A 148 -15.25 0.63 1.28
N ASN A 149 -14.47 1.63 0.84
CA ASN A 149 -14.19 1.89 -0.57
C ASN A 149 -12.70 2.09 -0.78
N ASP A 150 -12.14 1.40 -1.77
CA ASP A 150 -10.80 1.63 -2.26
C ASP A 150 -10.86 2.57 -3.47
N PHE A 151 -10.37 3.79 -3.33
CA PHE A 151 -10.45 4.87 -4.33
C PHE A 151 -11.86 4.97 -4.94
N GLY A 152 -12.87 4.97 -4.07
CA GLY A 152 -14.28 5.06 -4.46
C GLY A 152 -14.88 3.80 -5.09
N VAL A 153 -14.13 2.71 -5.19
CA VAL A 153 -14.64 1.39 -5.59
C VAL A 153 -15.03 0.61 -4.34
N PRO A 154 -16.28 0.13 -4.19
CA PRO A 154 -16.68 -0.64 -3.03
C PRO A 154 -15.84 -1.91 -2.87
N VAL A 155 -15.32 -2.14 -1.67
CA VAL A 155 -14.50 -3.31 -1.32
C VAL A 155 -15.29 -4.62 -1.37
N GLU A 156 -16.54 -4.61 -0.91
CA GLU A 156 -17.53 -5.72 -1.01
C GLU A 156 -16.97 -7.10 -0.64
N GLY A 157 -16.13 -7.16 0.39
CA GLY A 157 -15.58 -8.43 0.87
C GLY A 157 -14.47 -9.04 -0.01
N CYS A 158 -13.83 -8.25 -0.86
CA CYS A 158 -12.73 -8.68 -1.75
C CYS A 158 -11.35 -8.30 -1.22
N GLU A 159 -11.28 -7.35 -0.30
CA GLU A 159 -10.04 -6.85 0.28
C GLU A 159 -10.10 -6.77 1.79
N VAL A 160 -8.93 -6.87 2.42
CA VAL A 160 -8.75 -6.72 3.86
C VAL A 160 -7.80 -5.54 4.11
N PRO A 161 -8.22 -4.51 4.88
CA PRO A 161 -7.37 -3.38 5.19
C PRO A 161 -6.24 -3.83 6.13
N TRP A 162 -5.02 -3.33 5.93
CA TRP A 162 -3.91 -3.68 6.82
C TRP A 162 -3.10 -2.49 7.32
N SER A 163 -3.17 -1.34 6.64
CA SER A 163 -2.64 -0.08 7.14
C SER A 163 -3.38 1.11 6.55
N ARG A 164 -3.24 2.27 7.18
CA ARG A 164 -3.74 3.54 6.65
C ARG A 164 -2.56 4.45 6.34
N ALA A 165 -2.70 5.25 5.30
CA ALA A 165 -1.71 6.19 4.85
C ALA A 165 -2.34 7.56 4.68
N GLN A 166 -1.54 8.62 4.88
CA GLN A 166 -1.95 9.99 4.59
C GLN A 166 -0.77 10.78 4.09
N PHE A 167 -0.98 11.52 3.02
CA PHE A 167 0.04 12.36 2.43
C PHE A 167 0.46 13.47 3.41
N ALA A 168 1.75 13.59 3.61
CA ALA A 168 2.32 14.64 4.44
C ALA A 168 3.56 15.23 3.77
N PHE A 169 3.78 16.52 4.02
CA PHE A 169 4.99 17.23 3.59
C PHE A 169 6.04 17.21 4.70
N ALA A 170 7.29 17.43 4.34
CA ALA A 170 8.38 17.66 5.27
C ALA A 170 9.30 18.77 4.78
N HIS A 171 9.93 19.45 5.73
CA HIS A 171 10.95 20.46 5.53
C HIS A 171 12.08 20.30 6.55
N ASP A 172 13.26 20.79 6.23
CA ASP A 172 14.30 21.00 7.23
C ASP A 172 14.10 22.37 7.89
N SER A 173 13.71 22.40 9.17
CA SER A 173 13.43 23.63 9.90
C SER A 173 14.64 24.54 10.11
N ALA A 174 15.87 24.01 9.93
CA ALA A 174 17.09 24.81 9.93
C ALA A 174 17.29 25.59 8.62
N ARG A 175 16.67 25.16 7.50
CA ARG A 175 16.79 25.78 6.17
C ARG A 175 15.51 26.54 5.79
N THR A 176 14.36 25.97 6.06
CA THR A 176 13.04 26.55 5.78
C THR A 176 12.30 26.68 7.11
N GLU A 177 12.40 27.83 7.77
CA GLU A 177 11.77 28.09 9.07
C GLU A 177 10.25 28.04 8.99
N THR A 178 9.67 28.57 7.91
CA THR A 178 8.22 28.64 7.69
C THR A 178 7.88 27.97 6.36
N PRO A 179 7.46 26.69 6.38
CA PRO A 179 7.06 25.96 5.18
C PRO A 179 5.66 26.42 4.72
N PRO A 180 5.34 26.27 3.41
CA PRO A 180 4.01 26.55 2.89
C PRO A 180 2.97 25.60 3.47
N ARG A 181 1.79 26.11 3.85
CA ARG A 181 0.73 25.35 4.53
C ARG A 181 -0.51 25.11 3.65
N SER A 182 -0.50 25.58 2.41
CA SER A 182 -1.57 25.40 1.43
C SER A 182 -0.98 25.28 0.02
N ILE A 183 -1.77 24.81 -0.95
CA ILE A 183 -1.32 24.76 -2.36
C ILE A 183 -0.99 26.17 -2.89
N PRO A 184 -1.82 27.21 -2.68
CA PRO A 184 -1.43 28.59 -3.06
C PRO A 184 -0.12 29.05 -2.44
N GLU A 185 0.09 28.81 -1.14
CA GLU A 185 1.35 29.20 -0.48
C GLU A 185 2.56 28.42 -1.04
N LEU A 186 2.39 27.13 -1.38
CA LEU A 186 3.46 26.34 -1.98
C LEU A 186 3.85 26.90 -3.36
N LEU A 187 2.88 27.33 -4.17
CA LEU A 187 3.15 27.94 -5.46
C LEU A 187 3.92 29.25 -5.31
N GLU A 188 3.54 30.11 -4.37
CA GLU A 188 4.26 31.36 -4.10
C GLU A 188 5.63 31.11 -3.47
N TRP A 189 5.74 30.13 -2.57
CA TRP A 189 7.00 29.73 -1.98
C TRP A 189 7.99 29.22 -3.05
N ALA A 190 7.54 28.39 -3.97
CA ALA A 190 8.38 27.84 -5.03
C ALA A 190 8.87 28.94 -5.99
N LYS A 191 8.03 29.94 -6.30
CA LYS A 191 8.43 31.10 -7.08
C LYS A 191 9.48 31.99 -6.37
N ALA A 192 9.35 32.11 -5.03
CA ALA A 192 10.30 32.84 -4.21
C ALA A 192 11.62 32.07 -3.97
N ASN A 193 11.59 30.76 -4.10
CA ASN A 193 12.71 29.84 -3.85
C ASN A 193 12.94 28.92 -5.06
N PRO A 194 13.28 29.44 -6.24
CA PRO A 194 13.35 28.66 -7.47
C PRO A 194 14.42 27.57 -7.37
N GLY A 195 14.04 26.37 -7.82
CA GLY A 195 14.90 25.19 -7.80
C GLY A 195 14.84 24.38 -6.52
N LEU A 196 14.16 24.85 -5.46
CA LEU A 196 14.14 24.18 -4.16
C LEU A 196 12.90 23.27 -3.94
N PHE A 197 12.08 23.07 -4.97
CA PHE A 197 10.94 22.15 -4.94
C PHE A 197 10.88 21.34 -6.24
N THR A 198 10.39 20.12 -6.15
CA THR A 198 9.99 19.26 -7.27
C THR A 198 9.10 18.14 -6.76
N TYR A 199 8.59 17.32 -7.69
CA TYR A 199 7.78 16.12 -7.41
C TYR A 199 8.11 15.03 -8.44
N PRO A 200 7.90 13.74 -8.13
CA PRO A 200 8.06 12.66 -9.10
C PRO A 200 7.09 12.80 -10.27
N ALA A 201 7.54 12.42 -11.46
CA ALA A 201 6.68 12.46 -12.63
C ALA A 201 5.54 11.44 -12.53
N PRO A 202 4.26 11.81 -12.73
CA PRO A 202 3.23 10.83 -13.00
C PRO A 202 3.60 9.88 -14.15
N PRO A 203 3.29 8.57 -14.09
CA PRO A 203 2.35 7.95 -13.15
C PRO A 203 2.97 7.47 -11.82
N ASP A 204 4.13 7.98 -11.38
CA ASP A 204 4.57 7.69 -10.00
C ASP A 204 3.45 7.98 -9.01
N PHE A 205 3.19 7.04 -8.10
CA PHE A 205 2.05 7.09 -7.19
C PHE A 205 2.02 8.38 -6.36
N THR A 206 3.16 8.80 -5.80
CA THR A 206 3.26 10.00 -4.95
C THR A 206 3.27 11.29 -5.74
N GLY A 207 3.89 11.29 -6.92
CA GLY A 207 3.82 12.41 -7.85
C GLY A 207 2.40 12.66 -8.35
N SER A 208 1.66 11.60 -8.66
CA SER A 208 0.25 11.67 -9.02
C SER A 208 -0.61 12.26 -7.89
N VAL A 209 -0.31 11.94 -6.62
CA VAL A 209 -0.99 12.55 -5.46
C VAL A 209 -0.76 14.06 -5.39
N PHE A 210 0.47 14.52 -5.59
CA PHE A 210 0.74 15.96 -5.62
C PHE A 210 -0.09 16.67 -6.72
N VAL A 211 -0.14 16.09 -7.92
CA VAL A 211 -0.95 16.62 -9.02
C VAL A 211 -2.44 16.64 -8.66
N ARG A 212 -2.96 15.62 -7.96
CA ARG A 212 -4.35 15.60 -7.47
C ARG A 212 -4.65 16.72 -6.48
N HIS A 213 -3.72 17.08 -5.58
CA HIS A 213 -3.89 18.25 -4.71
C HIS A 213 -4.02 19.54 -5.50
N VAL A 214 -3.25 19.69 -6.60
CA VAL A 214 -3.40 20.85 -7.51
C VAL A 214 -4.77 20.83 -8.18
N PHE A 215 -5.29 19.65 -8.56
CA PHE A 215 -6.65 19.52 -9.11
C PHE A 215 -7.73 19.88 -8.10
N TYR A 216 -7.60 19.46 -6.83
CA TYR A 216 -8.54 19.83 -5.77
C TYR A 216 -8.59 21.33 -5.58
N HIS A 217 -7.42 21.98 -5.57
CA HIS A 217 -7.33 23.43 -5.53
C HIS A 217 -7.97 24.09 -6.77
N ALA A 218 -7.66 23.62 -7.98
CA ALA A 218 -8.18 24.17 -9.24
C ALA A 218 -9.71 24.01 -9.36
N ALA A 219 -10.27 22.97 -8.76
CA ALA A 219 -11.71 22.70 -8.70
C ALA A 219 -12.44 23.55 -7.65
N GLY A 220 -11.70 24.19 -6.73
CA GLY A 220 -12.27 24.93 -5.60
C GLY A 220 -12.72 24.06 -4.45
N GLY A 221 -12.16 22.83 -4.32
CA GLY A 221 -12.42 21.85 -3.29
C GLY A 221 -12.61 20.44 -3.86
N VAL A 222 -12.24 19.42 -3.07
CA VAL A 222 -12.33 18.01 -3.47
C VAL A 222 -13.78 17.58 -3.75
N GLU A 223 -14.75 18.13 -3.02
CA GLU A 223 -16.19 17.85 -3.17
C GLU A 223 -16.69 18.05 -4.59
N ASN A 224 -16.02 18.90 -5.37
CA ASN A 224 -16.35 19.18 -6.76
C ASN A 224 -15.85 18.12 -7.75
N LEU A 225 -15.05 17.15 -7.28
CA LEU A 225 -14.48 16.06 -8.09
C LEU A 225 -14.86 14.67 -7.58
N LEU A 226 -15.62 14.59 -6.47
CA LEU A 226 -16.03 13.30 -5.91
C LEU A 226 -17.07 12.60 -6.79
N GLY A 227 -17.09 11.27 -6.74
CA GLY A 227 -18.01 10.42 -7.50
C GLY A 227 -17.42 9.97 -8.84
N PRO A 228 -18.26 9.36 -9.69
CA PRO A 228 -17.84 8.86 -11.00
C PRO A 228 -17.18 9.94 -11.85
N PHE A 229 -16.24 9.54 -12.69
CA PHE A 229 -15.56 10.45 -13.62
C PHE A 229 -16.58 11.15 -14.52
N ASP A 230 -16.47 12.47 -14.57
CA ASP A 230 -17.30 13.36 -15.41
C ASP A 230 -16.38 14.13 -16.37
N GLN A 231 -16.46 13.79 -17.66
CA GLN A 231 -15.66 14.42 -18.71
C GLN A 231 -15.88 15.93 -18.80
N ALA A 232 -17.14 16.39 -18.68
CA ALA A 232 -17.44 17.84 -18.77
C ALA A 232 -16.80 18.59 -17.59
N ARG A 233 -16.84 18.01 -16.40
CA ARG A 233 -16.17 18.57 -15.21
C ARG A 233 -14.65 18.54 -15.33
N PHE A 234 -14.11 17.45 -15.87
CA PHE A 234 -12.67 17.37 -16.16
C PHE A 234 -12.23 18.47 -17.14
N ASP A 235 -12.97 18.66 -18.24
CA ASP A 235 -12.70 19.67 -19.25
C ASP A 235 -12.78 21.10 -18.71
N GLU A 236 -13.56 21.34 -17.65
CA GLU A 236 -13.64 22.64 -16.95
C GLU A 236 -12.44 22.88 -16.03
N VAL A 237 -12.01 21.83 -15.30
CA VAL A 237 -10.99 21.95 -14.23
C VAL A 237 -9.57 21.77 -14.75
N ALA A 238 -9.36 20.79 -15.63
CA ALA A 238 -8.03 20.41 -16.10
C ALA A 238 -7.21 21.55 -16.71
N PRO A 239 -7.77 22.46 -17.54
CA PRO A 239 -6.99 23.59 -18.06
C PRO A 239 -6.45 24.53 -16.96
N LYS A 240 -7.21 24.71 -15.87
CA LYS A 240 -6.77 25.52 -14.72
C LYS A 240 -5.63 24.83 -13.97
N ALA A 241 -5.76 23.51 -13.73
CA ALA A 241 -4.73 22.72 -13.08
C ALA A 241 -3.44 22.67 -13.91
N TRP A 242 -3.55 22.46 -15.22
CA TRP A 242 -2.38 22.50 -16.12
C TRP A 242 -1.70 23.86 -16.17
N GLN A 243 -2.48 24.93 -16.17
CA GLN A 243 -1.90 26.27 -16.09
C GLN A 243 -1.10 26.49 -14.81
N ILE A 244 -1.64 26.07 -13.65
CA ILE A 244 -0.93 26.13 -12.35
C ILE A 244 0.39 25.37 -12.42
N LEU A 245 0.37 24.12 -12.92
CA LEU A 245 1.57 23.28 -13.01
C LEU A 245 2.60 23.85 -14.00
N ASN A 246 2.17 24.35 -15.15
CA ASN A 246 3.05 25.00 -16.14
C ASN A 246 3.63 26.32 -15.63
N ASP A 247 2.86 27.10 -14.84
CA ASP A 247 3.35 28.32 -14.20
C ASP A 247 4.36 28.00 -13.08
N LEU A 248 4.25 26.83 -12.46
CA LEU A 248 5.18 26.31 -11.46
C LEU A 248 6.48 25.78 -12.08
N GLU A 249 6.40 25.14 -13.25
CA GLU A 249 7.48 24.40 -13.89
C GLU A 249 8.82 25.17 -13.96
N PRO A 250 8.89 26.45 -14.39
CA PRO A 250 10.15 27.21 -14.45
C PRO A 250 10.81 27.40 -13.06
N HIS A 251 10.07 27.22 -11.99
CA HIS A 251 10.53 27.39 -10.60
C HIS A 251 10.89 26.09 -9.91
N LEU A 252 10.64 24.94 -10.56
CA LEU A 252 11.00 23.63 -10.04
C LEU A 252 12.52 23.38 -10.12
N TRP A 253 12.98 22.37 -9.40
CA TRP A 253 14.34 21.84 -9.53
C TRP A 253 14.69 21.62 -11.00
N ARG A 254 15.88 22.08 -11.41
CA ARG A 254 16.34 22.11 -12.81
C ARG A 254 15.37 22.78 -13.79
N GLU A 255 14.59 23.74 -13.31
CA GLU A 255 13.61 24.50 -14.14
C GLU A 255 12.54 23.56 -14.75
N GLY A 256 12.16 22.47 -14.07
CA GLY A 256 11.17 21.51 -14.55
C GLY A 256 11.59 20.69 -15.77
N ARG A 257 12.82 20.83 -16.28
CA ARG A 257 13.30 20.08 -17.47
C ARG A 257 13.44 18.57 -17.21
N THR A 258 13.42 18.16 -15.97
CA THR A 258 13.43 16.77 -15.54
C THR A 258 12.78 16.66 -14.17
N TYR A 259 12.14 15.52 -13.92
CA TYR A 259 11.46 15.18 -12.68
C TYR A 259 12.12 13.96 -12.06
N PRO A 260 12.10 13.80 -10.72
CA PRO A 260 12.47 12.54 -10.08
C PRO A 260 11.65 11.38 -10.65
N ALA A 261 12.30 10.23 -10.84
CA ALA A 261 11.63 9.05 -11.38
C ALA A 261 10.77 8.30 -10.34
N SER A 262 10.97 8.59 -9.05
CA SER A 262 10.29 7.92 -7.95
C SER A 262 10.37 8.75 -6.67
N LEU A 263 9.57 8.34 -5.65
CA LEU A 263 9.66 8.90 -4.30
C LEU A 263 11.07 8.75 -3.71
N ASN A 264 11.74 7.62 -3.93
CA ASN A 264 13.10 7.43 -3.44
C ASN A 264 14.09 8.42 -4.07
N ALA A 265 13.95 8.70 -5.36
CA ALA A 265 14.77 9.72 -6.03
C ALA A 265 14.49 11.14 -5.46
N LEU A 266 13.24 11.47 -5.12
CA LEU A 266 12.92 12.73 -4.43
C LEU A 266 13.52 12.76 -3.02
N GLN A 267 13.50 11.65 -2.29
CA GLN A 267 14.12 11.53 -0.97
C GLN A 267 15.62 11.81 -1.03
N GLU A 268 16.32 11.28 -2.04
CA GLU A 268 17.75 11.55 -2.26
C GLU A 268 18.04 13.03 -2.53
N LEU A 269 17.21 13.70 -3.32
CA LEU A 269 17.35 15.14 -3.57
C LEU A 269 17.18 15.95 -2.28
N PHE A 270 16.21 15.60 -1.45
CA PHE A 270 15.99 16.28 -0.17
C PHE A 270 17.13 15.99 0.82
N ALA A 271 17.57 14.75 0.95
CA ALA A 271 18.70 14.36 1.80
C ALA A 271 20.01 15.07 1.39
N ASN A 272 20.22 15.24 0.08
CA ASN A 272 21.38 15.93 -0.47
C ASN A 272 21.23 17.46 -0.49
N THR A 273 20.14 17.99 0.06
CA THR A 273 19.83 19.44 0.10
C THR A 273 19.70 20.12 -1.26
N GLU A 274 19.37 19.34 -2.30
CA GLU A 274 19.06 19.87 -3.62
C GLU A 274 17.65 20.48 -3.69
N VAL A 275 16.74 20.00 -2.81
CA VAL A 275 15.41 20.58 -2.59
C VAL A 275 15.17 20.78 -1.09
N ASP A 276 14.25 21.69 -0.73
CA ASP A 276 13.95 22.05 0.66
C ASP A 276 12.62 21.49 1.17
N LEU A 277 11.79 20.97 0.27
CA LEU A 277 10.54 20.31 0.60
C LEU A 277 10.55 18.89 0.06
N TYR A 278 10.02 18.00 0.88
CA TYR A 278 9.81 16.59 0.60
C TYR A 278 8.39 16.19 0.99
N PHE A 279 7.89 15.08 0.52
CA PHE A 279 6.60 14.54 0.92
C PHE A 279 6.58 13.01 0.83
N SER A 280 5.66 12.39 1.56
CA SER A 280 5.44 10.94 1.53
C SER A 280 3.99 10.62 1.89
N TYR A 281 3.51 9.47 1.45
CA TYR A 281 2.25 8.89 1.92
C TYR A 281 2.38 8.19 3.27
N ASP A 282 3.60 7.92 3.70
CA ASP A 282 3.90 7.32 4.99
C ASP A 282 4.56 8.37 5.91
N PRO A 283 3.80 9.04 6.79
CA PRO A 283 4.35 10.04 7.71
C PRO A 283 5.44 9.49 8.63
N ALA A 284 5.40 8.19 8.96
CA ALA A 284 6.40 7.57 9.82
C ALA A 284 7.78 7.52 9.14
N SER A 285 7.83 7.49 7.80
CA SER A 285 9.08 7.45 7.05
C SER A 285 9.99 8.64 7.33
N PHE A 286 9.45 9.80 7.72
CA PHE A 286 10.26 10.97 8.09
C PHE A 286 11.07 10.72 9.38
N GLY A 287 10.44 10.08 10.39
CA GLY A 287 11.12 9.68 11.61
C GLY A 287 12.18 8.62 11.37
N THR A 288 11.82 7.58 10.63
CA THR A 288 12.76 6.50 10.24
C THR A 288 13.97 7.07 9.51
N ALA A 289 13.78 7.98 8.56
CA ALA A 289 14.88 8.59 7.83
C ALA A 289 15.81 9.45 8.71
N VAL A 290 15.27 10.06 9.77
CA VAL A 290 16.09 10.77 10.76
C VAL A 290 16.85 9.79 11.65
N ASP A 291 16.20 8.75 12.15
CA ASP A 291 16.83 7.73 12.99
C ASP A 291 17.95 6.97 12.26
N ASP A 292 17.78 6.73 10.96
CA ASP A 292 18.77 6.11 10.08
C ASP A 292 19.90 7.08 9.64
N GLY A 293 19.80 8.35 10.04
CA GLY A 293 20.80 9.39 9.68
C GLY A 293 20.75 9.82 8.21
N VAL A 294 19.67 9.50 7.50
CA VAL A 294 19.41 9.96 6.10
C VAL A 294 19.00 11.42 6.11
N PHE A 295 18.16 11.82 7.09
CA PHE A 295 17.74 13.19 7.29
C PHE A 295 18.33 13.79 8.57
N PRO A 296 18.54 15.12 8.62
CA PRO A 296 18.96 15.77 9.85
C PRO A 296 17.83 15.81 10.91
N GLU A 297 18.21 15.87 12.19
CA GLU A 297 17.28 15.95 13.34
C GLU A 297 16.34 17.18 13.29
N THR A 298 16.63 18.15 12.44
CA THR A 298 15.84 19.37 12.22
C THR A 298 14.66 19.18 11.27
N VAL A 299 14.53 18.03 10.61
CA VAL A 299 13.39 17.71 9.74
C VAL A 299 12.09 17.65 10.54
N ARG A 300 11.03 18.24 10.00
CA ARG A 300 9.67 18.26 10.56
C ARG A 300 8.68 17.98 9.44
N SER A 301 7.74 17.05 9.68
CA SER A 301 6.63 16.83 8.76
C SER A 301 5.40 17.64 9.17
N TYR A 302 4.50 17.85 8.21
CA TYR A 302 3.28 18.64 8.41
C TYR A 302 2.22 18.29 7.36
N GLY A 303 0.95 18.58 7.69
CA GLY A 303 -0.15 18.57 6.73
C GLY A 303 -0.43 19.97 6.21
N LEU A 304 -1.09 20.05 5.04
CA LEU A 304 -1.62 21.30 4.54
C LEU A 304 -2.91 21.68 5.29
N GLU A 305 -3.17 22.97 5.43
CA GLU A 305 -4.43 23.51 5.97
C GLU A 305 -5.62 23.21 5.04
N ASP A 306 -5.36 23.17 3.73
CA ASP A 306 -6.32 22.74 2.71
C ASP A 306 -6.64 21.23 2.80
N GLY A 307 -5.95 20.50 3.66
CA GLY A 307 -6.02 19.06 3.80
C GLY A 307 -5.02 18.30 2.93
N THR A 308 -4.82 17.04 3.29
CA THR A 308 -3.99 16.10 2.53
C THR A 308 -4.71 14.78 2.28
N ILE A 309 -4.48 14.19 1.12
CA ILE A 309 -5.14 12.96 0.70
C ILE A 309 -4.74 11.80 1.62
N ALA A 310 -5.75 11.06 2.08
CA ALA A 310 -5.60 9.86 2.90
C ALA A 310 -6.25 8.67 2.23
N ASN A 311 -5.63 7.49 2.38
CA ASN A 311 -6.19 6.24 1.87
C ASN A 311 -5.97 5.08 2.85
N THR A 312 -6.53 3.93 2.48
CA THR A 312 -6.32 2.65 3.15
C THR A 312 -5.52 1.74 2.21
N ASN A 313 -4.55 1.04 2.76
CA ASN A 313 -3.83 -0.02 2.08
C ASN A 313 -4.52 -1.35 2.38
N TYR A 314 -4.70 -2.17 1.35
CA TYR A 314 -5.39 -3.44 1.45
C TYR A 314 -4.48 -4.61 1.08
N THR A 315 -4.95 -5.79 1.41
CA THR A 315 -4.45 -7.06 0.89
C THR A 315 -5.59 -7.79 0.20
N LEU A 316 -5.28 -8.42 -0.94
CA LEU A 316 -6.22 -9.08 -1.82
C LEU A 316 -5.74 -10.47 -2.18
N ILE A 317 -6.65 -11.45 -2.21
CA ILE A 317 -6.40 -12.81 -2.67
C ILE A 317 -6.86 -12.93 -4.13
N PRO A 318 -5.95 -13.26 -5.09
CA PRO A 318 -6.35 -13.51 -6.47
C PRO A 318 -7.28 -14.72 -6.63
N PHE A 319 -8.10 -14.69 -7.68
CA PHE A 319 -9.09 -15.75 -7.97
C PHE A 319 -8.46 -17.13 -8.08
N ASN A 320 -7.25 -17.23 -8.63
CA ASN A 320 -6.54 -18.48 -8.96
C ASN A 320 -5.46 -18.89 -7.95
N SER A 321 -5.38 -18.23 -6.78
CA SER A 321 -4.45 -18.65 -5.72
C SER A 321 -4.76 -20.07 -5.28
N PRO A 322 -3.76 -20.97 -5.24
CA PRO A 322 -3.92 -22.31 -4.66
C PRO A 322 -3.93 -22.30 -3.14
N ASN A 323 -3.46 -21.24 -2.50
CA ASN A 323 -3.20 -21.16 -1.06
C ASN A 323 -4.18 -20.22 -0.33
N LYS A 324 -5.45 -20.14 -0.79
CA LYS A 324 -6.46 -19.23 -0.24
C LYS A 324 -6.66 -19.37 1.28
N ALA A 325 -6.67 -20.59 1.82
CA ALA A 325 -6.80 -20.80 3.28
C ALA A 325 -5.62 -20.18 4.04
N ALA A 326 -4.39 -20.38 3.60
CA ALA A 326 -3.20 -19.80 4.22
C ALA A 326 -3.16 -18.28 4.07
N ALA A 327 -3.60 -17.73 2.93
CA ALA A 327 -3.74 -16.29 2.71
C ALA A 327 -4.80 -15.67 3.63
N MET A 328 -5.94 -16.33 3.88
CA MET A 328 -6.93 -15.90 4.88
C MET A 328 -6.35 -15.87 6.29
N VAL A 329 -5.56 -16.87 6.69
CA VAL A 329 -4.88 -16.90 8.00
C VAL A 329 -3.90 -15.72 8.10
N LEU A 330 -3.10 -15.46 7.06
CA LEU A 330 -2.21 -14.31 7.02
C LEU A 330 -2.99 -13.00 7.18
N GLN A 331 -4.07 -12.79 6.44
CA GLN A 331 -4.89 -11.58 6.56
C GLN A 331 -5.49 -11.42 7.96
N ASN A 332 -5.93 -12.51 8.58
CA ASN A 332 -6.42 -12.46 9.96
C ASN A 332 -5.31 -12.11 10.96
N VAL A 333 -4.08 -12.59 10.75
CA VAL A 333 -2.90 -12.18 11.54
C VAL A 333 -2.62 -10.69 11.36
N LEU A 334 -2.66 -10.17 10.12
CA LEU A 334 -2.44 -8.75 9.83
C LEU A 334 -3.47 -7.83 10.52
N LEU A 335 -4.71 -8.28 10.69
CA LEU A 335 -5.76 -7.56 11.42
C LEU A 335 -5.66 -7.71 12.95
N SER A 336 -4.84 -8.60 13.48
CA SER A 336 -4.75 -8.79 14.93
C SER A 336 -4.23 -7.54 15.64
N GLY A 337 -4.71 -7.29 16.87
CA GLY A 337 -4.24 -6.17 17.69
C GLY A 337 -2.73 -6.19 17.90
N ALA A 338 -2.13 -7.38 18.07
CA ALA A 338 -0.68 -7.55 18.22
C ALA A 338 0.10 -7.13 16.96
N ALA A 339 -0.35 -7.56 15.76
CA ALA A 339 0.30 -7.19 14.51
C ALA A 339 0.13 -5.70 14.20
N GLN A 340 -1.05 -5.14 14.47
CA GLN A 340 -1.33 -3.73 14.30
C GLN A 340 -0.51 -2.86 15.28
N TYR A 341 -0.39 -3.28 16.55
CA TYR A 341 0.46 -2.60 17.53
C TYR A 341 1.94 -2.67 17.13
N GLN A 342 2.43 -3.85 16.77
CA GLN A 342 3.84 -4.02 16.40
C GLN A 342 4.24 -3.11 15.23
N LYS A 343 3.43 -3.01 14.18
CA LYS A 343 3.74 -2.12 13.06
C LYS A 343 3.56 -0.64 13.37
N ALA A 344 2.72 -0.30 14.37
CA ALA A 344 2.52 1.09 14.80
C ALA A 344 3.69 1.63 15.64
N ARG A 345 4.56 0.76 16.16
CA ARG A 345 5.76 1.18 16.89
C ARG A 345 6.71 1.94 15.95
N PRO A 346 7.16 3.16 16.31
CA PRO A 346 8.03 3.98 15.45
C PRO A 346 9.33 3.27 15.05
N GLU A 347 9.93 2.47 15.94
CA GLU A 347 11.15 1.71 15.68
C GLU A 347 10.94 0.49 14.76
N VAL A 348 9.69 0.15 14.43
CA VAL A 348 9.35 -0.94 13.48
C VAL A 348 8.93 -0.36 12.15
N TRP A 349 7.82 0.39 12.14
CA TRP A 349 7.32 1.06 10.94
C TRP A 349 6.66 2.41 11.28
N GLY A 350 5.90 2.49 12.38
CA GLY A 350 5.12 3.67 12.75
C GLY A 350 3.81 3.80 11.95
N ALA A 351 3.38 2.74 11.29
CA ALA A 351 2.18 2.77 10.45
C ALA A 351 0.90 2.98 11.25
N THR A 352 -0.03 3.73 10.68
CA THR A 352 -1.36 3.90 11.26
C THR A 352 -2.15 2.59 11.20
N ALA A 353 -2.81 2.25 12.31
CA ALA A 353 -3.64 1.05 12.40
C ALA A 353 -4.82 1.11 11.43
N ALA A 354 -5.15 -0.04 10.84
CA ALA A 354 -6.32 -0.23 9.98
C ALA A 354 -7.57 -0.72 10.75
N ILE A 355 -7.44 -0.89 12.06
CA ILE A 355 -8.49 -1.34 12.99
C ILE A 355 -8.88 -0.24 13.96
N GLU A 356 -10.03 -0.39 14.59
CA GLU A 356 -10.48 0.48 15.69
C GLU A 356 -9.81 0.03 17.00
N ILE A 357 -8.98 0.90 17.57
CA ILE A 357 -8.20 0.60 18.78
C ILE A 357 -9.11 0.43 20.01
N ASP A 358 -10.24 1.13 20.06
CA ASP A 358 -11.23 1.02 21.14
C ASP A 358 -11.97 -0.34 21.17
N ARG A 359 -11.84 -1.16 20.13
CA ARG A 359 -12.36 -2.55 20.07
C ARG A 359 -11.36 -3.58 20.59
N LEU A 360 -10.13 -3.16 20.91
CA LEU A 360 -9.11 -4.03 21.52
C LEU A 360 -9.32 -4.16 23.02
N ASP A 361 -8.61 -5.08 23.66
CA ASP A 361 -8.56 -5.16 25.12
C ASP A 361 -7.84 -3.94 25.74
N ASP A 362 -8.05 -3.74 27.04
CA ASP A 362 -7.54 -2.58 27.78
C ASP A 362 -6.01 -2.52 27.77
N GLU A 363 -5.30 -3.66 27.71
CA GLU A 363 -3.84 -3.73 27.70
C GLU A 363 -3.29 -3.19 26.38
N LEU A 364 -3.83 -3.64 25.26
CA LEU A 364 -3.44 -3.16 23.93
C LEU A 364 -3.84 -1.69 23.71
N GLN A 365 -5.02 -1.27 24.17
CA GLN A 365 -5.42 0.14 24.11
C GLN A 365 -4.41 1.02 24.86
N ALA A 366 -4.01 0.61 26.08
CA ALA A 366 -3.02 1.35 26.86
C ALA A 366 -1.63 1.35 26.20
N ALA A 367 -1.24 0.22 25.57
CA ALA A 367 0.00 0.12 24.82
C ALA A 367 0.03 1.07 23.61
N PHE A 368 -1.05 1.13 22.82
CA PHE A 368 -1.16 2.11 21.71
C PHE A 368 -1.09 3.55 22.20
N ALA A 369 -1.77 3.87 23.32
CA ALA A 369 -1.75 5.22 23.91
C ALA A 369 -0.37 5.63 24.44
N ALA A 370 0.47 4.65 24.76
CA ALA A 370 1.84 4.87 25.25
C ALA A 370 2.90 4.92 24.16
N LEU A 371 2.52 4.73 22.88
CA LEU A 371 3.49 4.79 21.77
C LEU A 371 4.17 6.16 21.74
N PRO A 372 5.50 6.20 21.63
CA PRO A 372 6.23 7.46 21.56
C PRO A 372 5.93 8.18 20.23
N SER A 373 5.88 9.50 20.26
CA SER A 373 5.83 10.33 19.07
C SER A 373 7.23 10.75 18.68
N HIS A 374 7.59 10.60 17.40
CA HIS A 374 8.86 11.09 16.90
C HIS A 374 8.76 12.60 16.58
N PRO A 375 9.75 13.44 16.96
CA PRO A 375 9.68 14.90 16.73
C PRO A 375 9.54 15.31 15.25
N SER A 376 10.02 14.47 14.34
CA SER A 376 9.93 14.71 12.89
C SER A 376 8.60 14.25 12.27
N VAL A 377 7.75 13.56 13.04
CA VAL A 377 6.48 13.00 12.55
C VAL A 377 5.32 13.81 13.08
N VAL A 378 4.53 14.38 12.18
CA VAL A 378 3.28 15.07 12.54
C VAL A 378 2.33 14.08 13.21
N PRO A 379 1.73 14.42 14.37
CA PRO A 379 0.79 13.52 15.03
C PRO A 379 -0.40 13.19 14.11
N MET A 380 -0.74 11.90 13.99
CA MET A 380 -1.87 11.46 13.16
C MET A 380 -3.20 12.09 13.56
N ALA A 381 -3.40 12.41 14.86
CA ALA A 381 -4.56 13.15 15.35
C ALA A 381 -4.62 14.61 14.81
N GLU A 382 -3.48 15.18 14.45
CA GLU A 382 -3.40 16.50 13.78
C GLU A 382 -3.62 16.34 12.28
N LEU A 383 -2.87 15.47 11.64
CA LEU A 383 -2.91 15.23 10.20
C LEU A 383 -4.31 14.80 9.73
N GLY A 384 -4.95 13.90 10.47
CA GLY A 384 -6.26 13.35 10.14
C GLY A 384 -7.44 14.35 10.25
N ARG A 385 -7.26 15.51 10.88
CA ARG A 385 -8.34 16.52 10.97
C ARG A 385 -8.76 17.04 9.61
N ASN A 386 -7.82 17.15 8.70
CA ASN A 386 -8.00 17.65 7.34
C ASN A 386 -7.69 16.56 6.30
N ALA A 387 -8.09 15.31 6.60
CA ALA A 387 -7.93 14.21 5.65
C ALA A 387 -8.88 14.38 4.46
N LEU A 388 -8.34 14.39 3.26
CA LEU A 388 -9.11 14.44 2.01
C LEU A 388 -9.28 13.04 1.45
N PRO A 389 -10.43 12.71 0.87
CA PRO A 389 -10.64 11.45 0.19
C PRO A 389 -9.86 11.36 -1.13
N GLU A 390 -9.61 10.14 -1.57
CA GLU A 390 -9.09 9.86 -2.91
C GLU A 390 -10.20 9.99 -3.97
N LEU A 391 -9.78 10.32 -5.19
CA LEU A 391 -10.65 10.26 -6.37
C LEU A 391 -10.82 8.82 -6.85
N GLN A 392 -11.91 8.56 -7.57
CA GLN A 392 -12.07 7.30 -8.28
C GLN A 392 -11.00 7.15 -9.37
N ALA A 393 -10.61 5.91 -9.64
CA ALA A 393 -9.49 5.57 -10.53
C ALA A 393 -9.59 6.16 -11.95
N ASP A 394 -10.82 6.39 -12.48
CA ASP A 394 -11.00 7.04 -13.79
C ASP A 394 -10.53 8.49 -13.80
N TRP A 395 -10.74 9.22 -12.68
CA TRP A 395 -10.19 10.56 -12.50
C TRP A 395 -8.66 10.54 -12.51
N ILE A 396 -8.07 9.60 -11.76
CA ILE A 396 -6.61 9.47 -11.64
C ILE A 396 -6.01 9.19 -12.99
N THR A 397 -6.53 8.19 -13.72
CA THR A 397 -6.09 7.83 -15.07
C THR A 397 -6.17 9.03 -16.05
N ALA A 398 -7.26 9.81 -15.98
CA ALA A 398 -7.41 10.99 -16.84
C ALA A 398 -6.43 12.11 -16.48
N ILE A 399 -6.20 12.32 -15.17
CA ILE A 399 -5.24 13.31 -14.66
C ILE A 399 -3.81 12.95 -15.07
N GLU A 400 -3.38 11.70 -14.89
CA GLU A 400 -2.03 11.25 -15.21
C GLU A 400 -1.74 11.33 -16.70
N ARG A 401 -2.67 10.85 -17.53
CA ARG A 401 -2.57 10.98 -18.99
C ARG A 401 -2.50 12.45 -19.39
N GLY A 402 -3.40 13.29 -18.83
CA GLY A 402 -3.43 14.73 -19.12
C GLY A 402 -2.14 15.45 -18.69
N TRP A 403 -1.51 15.03 -17.57
CA TRP A 403 -0.22 15.56 -17.14
C TRP A 403 0.88 15.27 -18.18
N ILE A 404 0.97 14.03 -18.65
CA ILE A 404 1.95 13.64 -19.69
C ILE A 404 1.76 14.47 -20.97
N GLU A 405 0.50 14.74 -21.34
CA GLU A 405 0.16 15.48 -22.58
C GLU A 405 0.37 16.98 -22.45
N ASN A 406 0.24 17.58 -21.26
CA ASN A 406 0.15 19.03 -21.07
C ASN A 406 1.29 19.64 -20.24
N VAL A 407 1.96 18.86 -19.37
CA VAL A 407 3.00 19.33 -18.44
C VAL A 407 4.33 18.60 -18.70
N GLY A 408 4.37 17.29 -18.67
CA GLY A 408 5.57 16.45 -18.77
C GLY A 408 6.16 16.36 -20.20
N ARG A 409 6.37 17.49 -20.90
CA ARG A 409 6.85 17.53 -22.30
C ARG A 409 8.35 17.70 -22.41
#